data_de7becb69129d264190d4bfb5eeec576
#
_entry.id   de7becb69129d264190d4bfb5eeec576
#
_cell.length_a   1.000
_cell.length_b   1.000
_cell.length_c   1.000
_cell.angle_alpha   90.00
_cell.angle_beta   90.00
_cell.angle_gamma   90.00
#
_symmetry.space_group_name_H-M   'P 1'
#
loop_
_entity.id
_entity.type
_entity.pdbx_description
1 polymer ?
#
loop_
_entity_poly.entity_id
_entity_poly.type
_entity_poly.pdbx_seq_one_letter_code
_entity_poly.pdbx_strand_id
1 'polypeptide(L)'
;MKPLRILFACLSLCVAVTLAAQELKKPKDEFPESGMASFRLRIKSIPTLRMQINGVTVLMGVDTGCQGTAVITPRAAARCGITEAFSMPTMGNSGRNESTYGLVEKLQAGEVTWRDFHVAIMPLDGMEIDGLLGADILFGRPFYMDLRNKVMILGKIPDTSGAHEVPCYSRGGHCGVNIEVEGVKVPMIVDSGASKSYMSSLKFRGQTEFRGFLPVATVRSTGLTRVEVCKIKSLMIGGAPLTGVEFIRDQEHNLLGDDFLRAHPIAVDMAARRLWLFEPQVAAKPEDETSK
;
A
#
# COMPACT_ATOMS: atom_id res chain seq x y z
N MET A 1 22.55 -48.17 -1.35
CA MET A 1 22.61 -46.89 -0.57
C MET A 1 21.44 -46.04 -1.07
N LYS A 2 20.41 -45.85 -0.19
CA LYS A 2 19.23 -45.05 -0.51
C LYS A 2 19.52 -43.59 -0.11
N PRO A 3 19.19 -42.59 -0.92
CA PRO A 3 19.38 -41.19 -0.53
C PRO A 3 18.36 -40.80 0.54
N LEU A 4 18.90 -40.25 1.63
CA LEU A 4 18.18 -39.69 2.76
C LEU A 4 17.44 -38.42 2.29
N ARG A 5 16.12 -38.47 2.22
CA ARG A 5 15.28 -37.29 2.00
C ARG A 5 15.22 -36.47 3.29
N ILE A 6 15.94 -35.36 3.31
CA ILE A 6 15.83 -34.37 4.40
C ILE A 6 14.52 -33.61 4.17
N LEU A 7 13.54 -33.90 5.02
CA LEU A 7 12.29 -33.17 5.10
C LEU A 7 12.57 -31.90 5.90
N PHE A 8 12.62 -30.74 5.25
CA PHE A 8 12.58 -29.46 5.95
C PHE A 8 11.16 -29.23 6.43
N ALA A 9 10.88 -29.64 7.66
CA ALA A 9 9.73 -29.20 8.42
C ALA A 9 9.99 -27.73 8.79
N CYS A 10 9.21 -26.81 8.25
CA CYS A 10 9.05 -25.47 8.79
C CYS A 10 8.38 -25.61 10.17
N LEU A 11 9.19 -25.74 11.19
CA LEU A 11 8.77 -25.62 12.58
C LEU A 11 8.51 -24.14 12.82
N SER A 12 7.22 -23.74 12.80
CA SER A 12 6.77 -22.48 13.39
C SER A 12 7.05 -22.57 14.87
N LEU A 13 8.22 -22.13 15.29
CA LEU A 13 8.57 -22.02 16.70
C LEU A 13 7.83 -20.79 17.24
N CYS A 14 6.57 -21.00 17.68
CA CYS A 14 5.91 -20.12 18.64
C CYS A 14 6.69 -20.21 19.95
N VAL A 15 7.75 -19.43 20.09
CA VAL A 15 8.31 -19.12 21.40
C VAL A 15 7.30 -18.20 22.06
N ALA A 16 6.46 -18.78 22.93
CA ALA A 16 5.70 -18.02 23.90
C ALA A 16 6.69 -17.39 24.89
N VAL A 17 7.23 -16.24 24.51
CA VAL A 17 7.85 -15.33 25.45
C VAL A 17 6.72 -14.66 26.20
N THR A 18 6.41 -15.13 27.40
CA THR A 18 5.58 -14.44 28.39
C THR A 18 6.34 -13.25 29.01
N LEU A 19 6.78 -12.33 28.17
CA LEU A 19 6.85 -10.93 28.48
C LEU A 19 5.47 -10.38 28.09
N ALA A 20 4.81 -9.63 28.98
CA ALA A 20 3.55 -8.98 28.68
C ALA A 20 3.69 -8.29 27.32
N ALA A 21 3.17 -8.93 26.28
CA ALA A 21 3.25 -8.41 24.92
C ALA A 21 2.51 -7.07 24.96
N GLN A 22 3.25 -5.99 24.86
CA GLN A 22 2.65 -4.66 24.85
C GLN A 22 1.86 -4.58 23.55
N GLU A 23 0.55 -4.69 23.67
CA GLU A 23 -0.35 -4.73 22.53
C GLU A 23 -0.33 -3.36 21.85
N LEU A 24 -0.06 -3.35 20.53
CA LEU A 24 -0.10 -2.12 19.74
C LEU A 24 -1.51 -1.54 19.78
N LYS A 25 -1.65 -0.33 20.31
CA LYS A 25 -2.92 0.38 20.29
C LYS A 25 -3.26 0.72 18.85
N LYS A 26 -4.46 0.32 18.41
CA LYS A 26 -5.03 0.71 17.13
C LYS A 26 -5.74 2.06 17.24
N PRO A 27 -5.82 2.82 16.14
CA PRO A 27 -6.45 4.12 16.15
C PRO A 27 -7.94 4.06 16.44
N LYS A 28 -8.43 5.00 17.24
CA LYS A 28 -9.85 5.33 17.36
C LYS A 28 -10.13 6.45 16.38
N ASP A 29 -10.99 6.23 15.40
CA ASP A 29 -11.30 7.19 14.36
C ASP A 29 -12.59 7.98 14.68
N GLU A 30 -12.57 9.27 14.36
CA GLU A 30 -13.69 10.18 14.42
C GLU A 30 -13.90 10.74 13.00
N PHE A 31 -15.05 10.47 12.41
CA PHE A 31 -15.43 10.93 11.07
C PHE A 31 -16.50 12.04 11.19
N PRO A 32 -16.65 12.92 10.16
CA PRO A 32 -17.76 13.85 10.09
C PRO A 32 -19.11 13.09 10.03
N GLU A 33 -20.23 13.77 10.32
CA GLU A 33 -21.57 13.16 10.32
C GLU A 33 -21.93 12.49 8.98
N SER A 34 -21.39 12.99 7.87
CA SER A 34 -21.54 12.36 6.55
C SER A 34 -20.99 10.93 6.48
N GLY A 35 -20.12 10.54 7.45
CA GLY A 35 -19.38 9.27 7.47
C GLY A 35 -18.33 9.16 6.35
N MET A 36 -18.03 10.28 5.65
CA MET A 36 -17.14 10.31 4.50
C MET A 36 -16.17 11.49 4.59
N ALA A 37 -14.93 11.27 4.18
CA ALA A 37 -13.95 12.34 4.00
C ALA A 37 -13.22 12.17 2.65
N SER A 38 -13.12 13.26 1.90
CA SER A 38 -12.42 13.33 0.62
C SER A 38 -11.14 14.13 0.74
N PHE A 39 -10.07 13.63 0.13
CA PHE A 39 -8.73 14.21 0.22
C PHE A 39 -8.15 14.43 -1.16
N ARG A 40 -7.49 15.58 -1.34
CA ARG A 40 -6.69 15.87 -2.53
C ARG A 40 -5.27 15.38 -2.31
N LEU A 41 -4.85 14.40 -3.09
CA LEU A 41 -3.50 13.85 -3.05
C LEU A 41 -2.51 14.74 -3.82
N ARG A 42 -1.26 14.69 -3.40
CA ARG A 42 -0.11 15.14 -4.18
C ARG A 42 0.65 13.91 -4.62
N ILE A 43 1.01 13.84 -5.89
CA ILE A 43 1.78 12.71 -6.41
C ILE A 43 3.22 13.17 -6.56
N LYS A 44 4.10 12.55 -5.77
CA LYS A 44 5.55 12.59 -5.90
C LYS A 44 6.03 11.21 -6.38
N SER A 45 6.98 10.61 -5.70
CA SER A 45 7.34 9.19 -5.91
C SER A 45 6.22 8.24 -5.50
N ILE A 46 5.45 8.62 -4.48
CA ILE A 46 4.23 7.95 -4.00
C ILE A 46 3.12 8.99 -3.79
N PRO A 47 1.84 8.59 -3.67
CA PRO A 47 0.77 9.49 -3.27
C PRO A 47 1.03 10.06 -1.86
N THR A 48 0.83 11.35 -1.67
CA THR A 48 1.07 12.02 -0.38
C THR A 48 -0.10 12.89 0.03
N LEU A 49 -0.27 13.05 1.34
CA LEU A 49 -1.28 13.88 1.97
C LEU A 49 -0.66 14.75 3.08
N ARG A 50 -1.05 16.01 3.16
CA ARG A 50 -0.72 16.86 4.32
C ARG A 50 -1.69 16.59 5.45
N MET A 51 -1.14 16.33 6.64
CA MET A 51 -1.88 16.02 7.86
C MET A 51 -1.29 16.78 9.04
N GLN A 52 -1.90 16.65 10.21
CA GLN A 52 -1.35 17.14 11.47
C GLN A 52 -1.19 15.99 12.45
N ILE A 53 -0.02 15.86 13.05
CA ILE A 53 0.24 14.96 14.18
C ILE A 53 0.50 15.83 15.40
N ASN A 54 -0.30 15.68 16.43
CA ASN A 54 -0.23 16.48 17.67
C ASN A 54 -0.16 17.99 17.39
N GLY A 55 -0.91 18.47 16.38
CA GLY A 55 -0.94 19.88 15.94
C GLY A 55 0.19 20.29 14.98
N VAL A 56 1.17 19.44 14.73
CA VAL A 56 2.31 19.74 13.83
C VAL A 56 2.00 19.23 12.42
N THR A 57 2.14 20.10 11.43
CA THR A 57 1.95 19.70 10.01
C THR A 57 3.05 18.75 9.54
N VAL A 58 2.64 17.65 8.96
CA VAL A 58 3.47 16.59 8.38
C VAL A 58 3.02 16.24 6.95
N LEU A 59 3.93 15.74 6.15
CA LEU A 59 3.66 15.17 4.83
C LEU A 59 3.73 13.65 4.92
N MET A 60 2.58 12.99 4.83
CA MET A 60 2.47 11.54 4.92
C MET A 60 2.30 10.92 3.54
N GLY A 61 3.06 9.86 3.25
CA GLY A 61 2.81 8.98 2.11
C GLY A 61 1.56 8.14 2.36
N VAL A 62 0.75 7.92 1.34
CA VAL A 62 -0.40 7.00 1.38
C VAL A 62 0.07 5.66 0.83
N ASP A 63 0.27 4.69 1.70
CA ASP A 63 0.95 3.43 1.37
C ASP A 63 0.10 2.23 1.83
N THR A 64 -0.68 1.68 0.89
CA THR A 64 -1.53 0.50 1.14
C THR A 64 -0.71 -0.79 1.30
N GLY A 65 0.56 -0.78 0.94
CA GLY A 65 1.55 -1.84 1.18
C GLY A 65 2.27 -1.71 2.52
N CYS A 66 2.08 -0.61 3.27
CA CYS A 66 2.64 -0.44 4.60
C CYS A 66 1.76 -1.15 5.64
N GLN A 67 2.33 -2.17 6.30
CA GLN A 67 1.62 -2.90 7.35
C GLN A 67 1.49 -2.06 8.63
N GLY A 68 0.36 -2.22 9.32
CA GLY A 68 0.06 -1.52 10.57
C GLY A 68 -0.55 -0.14 10.36
N THR A 69 -0.46 0.72 11.37
CA THR A 69 -1.18 1.98 11.42
C THR A 69 -0.48 3.09 10.65
N ALA A 70 0.78 3.34 10.99
CA ALA A 70 1.62 4.36 10.35
C ALA A 70 3.10 4.14 10.72
N VAL A 71 3.95 4.73 9.89
CA VAL A 71 5.38 4.91 10.15
C VAL A 71 5.66 6.40 10.19
N ILE A 72 6.54 6.85 11.09
CA ILE A 72 7.03 8.23 11.15
C ILE A 72 8.55 8.26 11.21
N THR A 73 9.17 9.23 10.53
CA THR A 73 10.62 9.40 10.62
C THR A 73 11.03 9.90 12.00
N PRO A 74 12.25 9.57 12.50
CA PRO A 74 12.74 10.08 13.79
C PRO A 74 12.70 11.60 13.90
N ARG A 75 13.02 12.29 12.79
CA ARG A 75 12.95 13.75 12.70
C ARG A 75 11.53 14.28 12.89
N ALA A 76 10.56 13.64 12.25
CA ALA A 76 9.16 14.05 12.35
C ALA A 76 8.59 13.68 13.74
N ALA A 77 8.95 12.52 14.29
CA ALA A 77 8.58 12.12 15.65
C ALA A 77 9.01 13.17 16.68
N ALA A 78 10.27 13.62 16.62
CA ALA A 78 10.79 14.66 17.50
C ALA A 78 10.01 15.99 17.35
N ARG A 79 9.72 16.42 16.12
CA ARG A 79 8.92 17.63 15.86
C ARG A 79 7.50 17.55 16.42
N CYS A 80 6.90 16.34 16.36
CA CYS A 80 5.53 16.10 16.81
C CYS A 80 5.42 15.77 18.31
N GLY A 81 6.53 15.81 19.05
CA GLY A 81 6.57 15.47 20.48
C GLY A 81 6.27 13.99 20.76
N ILE A 82 6.51 13.11 19.79
CA ILE A 82 6.35 11.67 19.97
C ILE A 82 7.61 11.12 20.59
N THR A 83 7.48 10.57 21.79
CA THR A 83 8.57 9.92 22.51
C THR A 83 8.56 8.41 22.23
N GLU A 84 9.73 7.82 22.18
CA GLU A 84 9.91 6.38 22.10
C GLU A 84 9.32 5.72 23.34
N ALA A 85 8.45 4.72 23.16
CA ALA A 85 7.79 4.02 24.25
C ALA A 85 8.36 2.61 24.45
N PHE A 86 8.62 1.88 23.38
CA PHE A 86 9.16 0.51 23.40
C PHE A 86 9.66 0.10 22.01
N SER A 87 10.41 -1.00 21.96
CA SER A 87 10.86 -1.60 20.70
C SER A 87 10.28 -3.00 20.50
N MET A 88 10.03 -3.36 19.26
CA MET A 88 9.52 -4.68 18.86
C MET A 88 10.22 -5.17 17.59
N PRO A 89 10.38 -6.49 17.42
CA PRO A 89 10.78 -7.07 16.15
C PRO A 89 9.74 -6.75 15.06
N THR A 90 10.20 -6.27 13.92
CA THR A 90 9.39 -6.02 12.73
C THR A 90 9.97 -6.71 11.52
N MET A 91 9.11 -7.06 10.56
CA MET A 91 9.54 -7.54 9.25
C MET A 91 9.39 -6.40 8.24
N GLY A 92 10.53 -5.92 7.75
CA GLY A 92 10.57 -4.95 6.65
C GLY A 92 11.09 -5.61 5.37
N ASN A 93 11.15 -4.84 4.28
CA ASN A 93 11.73 -5.31 3.02
C ASN A 93 13.19 -5.78 3.14
N SER A 94 13.91 -5.35 4.17
CA SER A 94 15.29 -5.76 4.48
C SER A 94 15.40 -6.98 5.41
N GLY A 95 14.28 -7.63 5.73
CA GLY A 95 14.21 -8.75 6.67
C GLY A 95 13.77 -8.33 8.07
N ARG A 96 14.15 -9.14 9.08
CA ARG A 96 13.81 -8.89 10.47
C ARG A 96 14.66 -7.74 11.02
N ASN A 97 13.97 -6.71 11.51
CA ASN A 97 14.56 -5.55 12.16
C ASN A 97 13.91 -5.33 13.52
N GLU A 98 14.51 -4.49 14.34
CA GLU A 98 13.89 -3.95 15.53
C GLU A 98 13.37 -2.54 15.21
N SER A 99 12.09 -2.29 15.44
CA SER A 99 11.49 -0.98 15.27
C SER A 99 11.05 -0.42 16.60
N THR A 100 11.34 0.86 16.82
CA THR A 100 10.86 1.62 17.96
C THR A 100 9.45 2.13 17.69
N TYR A 101 8.63 2.15 18.72
CA TYR A 101 7.25 2.64 18.64
C TYR A 101 7.04 3.80 19.61
N GLY A 102 6.23 4.77 19.17
CA GLY A 102 5.78 5.89 19.97
C GLY A 102 4.26 6.08 19.92
N LEU A 103 3.71 6.77 20.91
CA LEU A 103 2.28 7.04 20.99
C LEU A 103 1.96 8.34 20.27
N VAL A 104 1.00 8.30 19.36
CA VAL A 104 0.35 9.46 18.75
C VAL A 104 -0.96 9.73 19.49
N GLU A 105 -1.09 10.93 20.07
CA GLU A 105 -2.31 11.33 20.72
C GLU A 105 -3.39 11.69 19.70
N LYS A 106 -3.01 12.42 18.65
CA LYS A 106 -3.91 12.88 17.61
C LYS A 106 -3.23 12.94 16.25
N LEU A 107 -3.83 12.27 15.26
CA LEU A 107 -3.57 12.47 13.83
C LEU A 107 -4.82 13.05 13.20
N GLN A 108 -4.70 14.12 12.42
CA GLN A 108 -5.84 14.80 11.80
C GLN A 108 -5.59 15.06 10.32
N ALA A 109 -6.60 14.73 9.49
CA ALA A 109 -6.66 15.07 8.08
C ALA A 109 -8.03 15.65 7.75
N GLY A 110 -8.09 16.94 7.44
CA GLY A 110 -9.39 17.63 7.28
C GLY A 110 -10.24 17.46 8.53
N GLU A 111 -11.44 16.91 8.34
CA GLU A 111 -12.43 16.66 9.43
C GLU A 111 -12.25 15.30 10.11
N VAL A 112 -11.37 14.42 9.60
CA VAL A 112 -11.13 13.10 10.21
C VAL A 112 -10.03 13.20 11.23
N THR A 113 -10.26 12.57 12.36
CA THR A 113 -9.28 12.45 13.45
C THR A 113 -9.10 10.98 13.84
N TRP A 114 -7.85 10.59 14.09
CA TRP A 114 -7.47 9.31 14.69
C TRP A 114 -6.73 9.60 16.00
N ARG A 115 -7.02 8.83 17.06
CA ARG A 115 -6.48 9.07 18.40
C ARG A 115 -5.87 7.84 19.03
N ASP A 116 -4.94 8.08 19.94
CA ASP A 116 -4.43 7.14 20.94
C ASP A 116 -3.88 5.85 20.35
N PHE A 117 -2.99 5.93 19.35
CA PHE A 117 -2.44 4.77 18.68
C PHE A 117 -0.91 4.80 18.58
N HIS A 118 -0.31 3.64 18.42
CA HIS A 118 1.12 3.51 18.23
C HIS A 118 1.53 3.61 16.76
N VAL A 119 2.64 4.30 16.53
CA VAL A 119 3.31 4.39 15.22
C VAL A 119 4.72 3.84 15.33
N ALA A 120 5.19 3.19 14.27
CA ALA A 120 6.60 2.81 14.17
C ALA A 120 7.45 4.05 13.87
N ILE A 121 8.57 4.20 14.57
CA ILE A 121 9.55 5.26 14.33
C ILE A 121 10.73 4.63 13.61
N MET A 122 10.91 4.97 12.33
CA MET A 122 12.00 4.41 11.53
C MET A 122 12.41 5.37 10.40
N PRO A 123 13.67 5.35 9.96
CA PRO A 123 14.12 6.16 8.83
C PRO A 123 13.40 5.73 7.54
N LEU A 124 13.10 6.72 6.70
CA LEU A 124 12.56 6.54 5.35
C LEU A 124 13.54 7.20 4.37
N ASP A 125 14.71 6.58 4.23
CA ASP A 125 15.82 7.14 3.46
C ASP A 125 15.45 7.31 1.97
N GLY A 126 15.85 8.44 1.40
CA GLY A 126 15.57 8.79 0.00
C GLY A 126 14.14 9.29 -0.27
N MET A 127 13.26 9.34 0.74
CA MET A 127 11.90 9.85 0.61
C MET A 127 11.77 11.23 1.28
N GLU A 128 11.26 12.21 0.53
CA GLU A 128 10.99 13.57 1.05
C GLU A 128 9.62 13.65 1.73
N ILE A 129 9.37 12.76 2.70
CA ILE A 129 8.13 12.67 3.48
C ILE A 129 8.46 12.54 4.97
N ASP A 130 7.49 12.85 5.82
CA ASP A 130 7.62 12.75 7.27
C ASP A 130 7.22 11.35 7.79
N GLY A 131 6.44 10.58 7.01
CA GLY A 131 5.97 9.26 7.38
C GLY A 131 5.10 8.60 6.32
N LEU A 132 4.55 7.43 6.65
CA LEU A 132 3.62 6.65 5.83
C LEU A 132 2.33 6.37 6.60
N LEU A 133 1.19 6.49 5.94
CA LEU A 133 -0.09 5.94 6.42
C LEU A 133 -0.17 4.48 6.00
N GLY A 134 -0.42 3.61 6.94
CA GLY A 134 -0.51 2.17 6.70
C GLY A 134 -1.93 1.64 6.57
N ALA A 135 -2.01 0.35 6.34
CA ALA A 135 -3.23 -0.38 6.02
C ALA A 135 -4.31 -0.27 7.10
N ASP A 136 -3.95 -0.21 8.39
CA ASP A 136 -4.95 -0.10 9.48
C ASP A 136 -5.77 1.20 9.39
N ILE A 137 -5.16 2.31 8.97
CA ILE A 137 -5.87 3.59 8.74
C ILE A 137 -6.63 3.54 7.41
N LEU A 138 -5.95 3.10 6.34
CA LEU A 138 -6.48 3.19 4.99
C LEU A 138 -7.64 2.22 4.76
N PHE A 139 -7.57 1.02 5.34
CA PHE A 139 -8.59 -0.02 5.20
C PHE A 139 -9.45 -0.22 6.47
N GLY A 140 -9.29 0.63 7.48
CA GLY A 140 -10.17 0.61 8.65
C GLY A 140 -11.63 0.92 8.32
N ARG A 141 -11.87 1.57 7.18
CA ARG A 141 -13.18 1.88 6.59
C ARG A 141 -13.15 1.67 5.08
N PRO A 142 -14.33 1.65 4.40
CA PRO A 142 -14.36 1.68 2.95
C PRO A 142 -13.47 2.79 2.38
N PHE A 143 -12.71 2.47 1.36
CA PHE A 143 -11.63 3.28 0.80
C PHE A 143 -11.79 3.41 -0.71
N TYR A 144 -11.61 4.61 -1.25
CA TYR A 144 -11.54 4.85 -2.69
C TYR A 144 -10.25 5.62 -3.01
N MET A 145 -9.61 5.26 -4.11
CA MET A 145 -8.41 5.95 -4.62
C MET A 145 -8.45 6.07 -6.14
N ASP A 146 -8.26 7.30 -6.60
CA ASP A 146 -8.06 7.64 -8.01
C ASP A 146 -6.78 8.48 -8.13
N LEU A 147 -5.67 7.84 -8.52
CA LEU A 147 -4.38 8.51 -8.65
C LEU A 147 -4.31 9.44 -9.86
N ARG A 148 -5.10 9.21 -10.90
CA ARG A 148 -5.16 10.09 -12.08
C ARG A 148 -5.79 11.44 -11.70
N ASN A 149 -6.92 11.39 -11.00
CA ASN A 149 -7.61 12.60 -10.53
C ASN A 149 -7.05 13.09 -9.17
N LYS A 150 -6.09 12.36 -8.57
CA LYS A 150 -5.45 12.72 -7.30
C LYS A 150 -6.46 12.83 -6.16
N VAL A 151 -7.39 11.89 -6.08
CA VAL A 151 -8.45 11.85 -5.06
C VAL A 151 -8.33 10.58 -4.24
N MET A 152 -8.54 10.71 -2.94
CA MET A 152 -8.75 9.61 -2.00
C MET A 152 -9.99 9.91 -1.18
N ILE A 153 -10.83 8.90 -0.95
CA ILE A 153 -12.00 9.00 -0.07
C ILE A 153 -11.92 7.89 0.97
N LEU A 154 -12.20 8.25 2.21
CA LEU A 154 -12.33 7.30 3.33
C LEU A 154 -13.75 7.35 3.89
N GLY A 155 -14.24 6.21 4.36
CA GLY A 155 -15.51 6.06 5.05
C GLY A 155 -16.65 5.60 4.15
N LYS A 156 -16.81 6.19 2.99
CA LYS A 156 -17.87 5.81 2.04
C LYS A 156 -17.29 5.76 0.62
N ILE A 157 -17.55 4.67 -0.07
CA ILE A 157 -17.13 4.53 -1.48
C ILE A 157 -18.14 5.21 -2.40
N PRO A 158 -17.71 5.67 -3.59
CA PRO A 158 -18.62 6.16 -4.64
C PRO A 158 -19.62 5.09 -5.08
N ASP A 159 -20.60 5.50 -5.89
CA ASP A 159 -21.47 4.56 -6.58
C ASP A 159 -20.64 3.58 -7.41
N THR A 160 -20.82 2.29 -7.16
CA THR A 160 -20.10 1.22 -7.83
C THR A 160 -20.83 0.67 -9.07
N SER A 161 -21.95 1.27 -9.45
CA SER A 161 -22.65 0.91 -10.69
C SER A 161 -21.73 1.10 -11.89
N GLY A 162 -21.54 0.05 -12.67
CA GLY A 162 -20.60 0.05 -13.80
C GLY A 162 -19.14 -0.23 -13.45
N ALA A 163 -18.77 -0.33 -12.17
CA ALA A 163 -17.46 -0.79 -11.77
C ALA A 163 -17.38 -2.33 -11.78
N HIS A 164 -16.20 -2.86 -12.08
CA HIS A 164 -15.97 -4.30 -12.08
C HIS A 164 -15.64 -4.77 -10.66
N GLU A 165 -16.47 -5.64 -10.10
CA GLU A 165 -16.27 -6.19 -8.76
C GLU A 165 -15.27 -7.34 -8.77
N VAL A 166 -14.31 -7.30 -7.85
CA VAL A 166 -13.26 -8.30 -7.66
C VAL A 166 -13.26 -8.76 -6.21
N PRO A 167 -13.32 -10.06 -5.93
CA PRO A 167 -13.12 -10.56 -4.58
C PRO A 167 -11.74 -10.20 -4.05
N CYS A 168 -11.68 -9.63 -2.85
CA CYS A 168 -10.41 -9.36 -2.16
C CYS A 168 -10.34 -10.09 -0.82
N TYR A 169 -9.15 -10.16 -0.26
CA TYR A 169 -8.88 -10.82 1.01
C TYR A 169 -7.80 -10.08 1.79
N SER A 170 -7.80 -10.24 3.11
CA SER A 170 -6.73 -9.70 3.93
C SER A 170 -5.52 -10.65 3.93
N ARG A 171 -4.35 -10.09 3.61
CA ARG A 171 -3.07 -10.78 3.72
C ARG A 171 -2.11 -9.95 4.56
N GLY A 172 -2.00 -10.28 5.85
CA GLY A 172 -1.18 -9.51 6.78
C GLY A 172 -1.64 -8.06 6.97
N GLY A 173 -2.95 -7.80 6.87
CA GLY A 173 -3.53 -6.45 6.94
C GLY A 173 -3.69 -5.75 5.58
N HIS A 174 -2.99 -6.19 4.54
CA HIS A 174 -3.06 -5.61 3.20
C HIS A 174 -4.27 -6.11 2.40
N CYS A 175 -4.67 -5.35 1.39
CA CYS A 175 -5.67 -5.78 0.41
C CYS A 175 -5.01 -6.72 -0.62
N GLY A 176 -5.36 -8.00 -0.54
CA GLY A 176 -4.96 -9.03 -1.49
C GLY A 176 -6.03 -9.26 -2.54
N VAL A 177 -5.63 -9.46 -3.80
CA VAL A 177 -6.47 -9.86 -4.92
C VAL A 177 -5.77 -10.98 -5.70
N ASN A 178 -6.54 -11.77 -6.45
CA ASN A 178 -5.95 -12.71 -7.40
C ASN A 178 -6.07 -12.14 -8.82
N ILE A 179 -4.93 -12.08 -9.53
CA ILE A 179 -4.94 -11.93 -10.98
C ILE A 179 -4.79 -13.28 -11.64
N GLU A 180 -5.19 -13.39 -12.90
CA GLU A 180 -4.99 -14.58 -13.69
C GLU A 180 -4.01 -14.31 -14.83
N VAL A 181 -2.94 -15.10 -14.86
CA VAL A 181 -1.94 -15.09 -15.92
C VAL A 181 -2.10 -16.39 -16.70
N GLU A 182 -2.68 -16.30 -17.90
CA GLU A 182 -2.99 -17.47 -18.75
C GLU A 182 -3.70 -18.61 -17.99
N GLY A 183 -4.72 -18.25 -17.20
CA GLY A 183 -5.52 -19.20 -16.41
C GLY A 183 -4.90 -19.60 -15.07
N VAL A 184 -3.68 -19.16 -14.76
CA VAL A 184 -3.04 -19.42 -13.47
C VAL A 184 -3.29 -18.24 -12.51
N LYS A 185 -3.88 -18.54 -11.36
CA LYS A 185 -4.12 -17.52 -10.31
C LYS A 185 -2.84 -17.15 -9.60
N VAL A 186 -2.56 -15.85 -9.54
CA VAL A 186 -1.41 -15.25 -8.85
C VAL A 186 -1.92 -14.30 -7.79
N PRO A 187 -1.60 -14.54 -6.50
CA PRO A 187 -1.98 -13.63 -5.43
C PRO A 187 -1.12 -12.37 -5.47
N MET A 188 -1.76 -11.20 -5.49
CA MET A 188 -1.15 -9.88 -5.51
C MET A 188 -1.58 -9.07 -4.30
N ILE A 189 -0.76 -8.12 -3.87
CA ILE A 189 -1.11 -7.07 -2.92
C ILE A 189 -1.29 -5.77 -3.68
N VAL A 190 -2.35 -5.03 -3.39
CA VAL A 190 -2.55 -3.67 -3.90
C VAL A 190 -1.70 -2.71 -3.07
N ASP A 191 -0.69 -2.09 -3.70
CA ASP A 191 0.37 -1.35 -3.03
C ASP A 191 0.60 0.03 -3.66
N SER A 192 0.03 1.07 -3.05
CA SER A 192 0.21 2.46 -3.50
C SER A 192 1.59 3.05 -3.13
N GLY A 193 2.37 2.37 -2.31
CA GLY A 193 3.75 2.70 -2.01
C GLY A 193 4.73 2.19 -3.06
N ALA A 194 4.32 1.22 -3.87
CA ALA A 194 5.14 0.67 -4.95
C ALA A 194 5.00 1.53 -6.22
N SER A 195 6.10 2.11 -6.70
CA SER A 195 6.11 2.97 -7.91
C SER A 195 5.81 2.22 -9.21
N LYS A 196 5.85 0.89 -9.18
CA LYS A 196 5.55 -0.04 -10.28
C LYS A 196 4.93 -1.31 -9.73
N SER A 197 4.30 -2.08 -10.61
CA SER A 197 3.86 -3.43 -10.28
C SER A 197 5.03 -4.41 -10.32
N TYR A 198 5.03 -5.36 -9.41
CA TYR A 198 6.07 -6.39 -9.25
C TYR A 198 5.47 -7.77 -9.37
N MET A 199 6.20 -8.70 -9.97
CA MET A 199 5.77 -10.09 -10.07
C MET A 199 6.92 -11.05 -9.83
N SER A 200 6.73 -11.94 -8.86
CA SER A 200 7.61 -13.08 -8.60
C SER A 200 7.37 -14.16 -9.65
N SER A 201 8.18 -14.17 -10.69
CA SER A 201 7.79 -14.77 -11.96
C SER A 201 8.65 -15.90 -12.49
N LEU A 202 9.36 -16.62 -11.65
CA LEU A 202 10.07 -17.82 -12.15
C LEU A 202 9.15 -18.81 -12.89
N LYS A 203 7.85 -18.80 -12.57
CA LYS A 203 6.82 -19.66 -13.17
C LYS A 203 6.32 -19.18 -14.54
N PHE A 204 6.54 -17.90 -14.89
CA PHE A 204 5.93 -17.28 -16.08
C PHE A 204 6.94 -16.82 -17.15
N ARG A 205 8.17 -17.35 -17.14
CA ARG A 205 9.25 -16.92 -18.04
C ARG A 205 8.91 -16.99 -19.52
N GLY A 206 8.11 -17.96 -19.94
CA GLY A 206 7.68 -18.12 -21.34
C GLY A 206 6.51 -17.23 -21.76
N GLN A 207 5.83 -16.60 -20.80
CA GLN A 207 4.59 -15.85 -20.99
C GLN A 207 4.80 -14.34 -20.95
N THR A 208 6.02 -13.92 -20.62
CA THR A 208 6.40 -12.52 -20.51
C THR A 208 7.13 -12.05 -21.77
N GLU A 209 6.73 -10.90 -22.28
CA GLU A 209 7.47 -10.15 -23.29
C GLU A 209 8.43 -9.20 -22.58
N PHE A 210 9.73 -9.38 -22.83
CA PHE A 210 10.74 -8.47 -22.29
C PHE A 210 10.62 -7.09 -22.94
N ARG A 211 10.55 -6.03 -22.14
CA ARG A 211 10.41 -4.64 -22.60
C ARG A 211 11.69 -3.83 -22.42
N GLY A 212 12.60 -4.27 -21.58
CA GLY A 212 13.85 -3.60 -21.33
C GLY A 212 14.26 -3.61 -19.85
N PHE A 213 15.22 -2.77 -19.54
CA PHE A 213 15.68 -2.56 -18.16
C PHE A 213 15.34 -1.14 -17.71
N LEU A 214 14.86 -1.01 -16.47
CA LEU A 214 14.73 0.29 -15.81
C LEU A 214 15.74 0.40 -14.66
N PRO A 215 16.36 1.57 -14.46
CA PRO A 215 17.06 1.86 -13.22
C PRO A 215 16.02 2.12 -12.12
N VAL A 216 16.04 1.35 -11.07
CA VAL A 216 15.17 1.51 -9.91
C VAL A 216 16.01 1.76 -8.66
N ALA A 217 15.69 2.82 -7.93
CA ALA A 217 16.21 3.01 -6.59
C ALA A 217 15.40 2.10 -5.65
N THR A 218 16.09 1.19 -4.96
CA THR A 218 15.46 0.38 -3.92
C THR A 218 15.84 0.94 -2.56
N VAL A 219 14.91 0.88 -1.61
CA VAL A 219 15.16 1.29 -0.20
C VAL A 219 16.32 0.51 0.44
N ARG A 220 16.73 -0.60 -0.18
CA ARG A 220 17.79 -1.48 0.29
C ARG A 220 19.21 -1.12 -0.19
N SER A 221 19.35 -0.24 -1.18
CA SER A 221 20.67 0.05 -1.75
C SER A 221 20.89 1.55 -1.93
N THR A 222 22.08 2.00 -1.64
CA THR A 222 22.54 3.38 -1.90
C THR A 222 22.78 3.65 -3.39
N GLY A 223 22.34 2.77 -4.28
CA GLY A 223 22.54 2.84 -5.72
C GLY A 223 21.33 2.46 -6.54
N LEU A 224 21.41 2.73 -7.84
CA LEU A 224 20.41 2.29 -8.82
C LEU A 224 20.68 0.83 -9.20
N THR A 225 19.65 0.00 -9.05
CA THR A 225 19.66 -1.39 -9.54
C THR A 225 18.92 -1.44 -10.88
N ARG A 226 19.49 -2.16 -11.85
CA ARG A 226 18.78 -2.43 -13.11
C ARG A 226 17.82 -3.58 -12.90
N VAL A 227 16.54 -3.33 -13.16
CA VAL A 227 15.48 -4.34 -13.06
C VAL A 227 14.88 -4.63 -14.42
N GLU A 228 14.48 -5.88 -14.61
CA GLU A 228 13.85 -6.34 -15.85
C GLU A 228 12.38 -5.96 -15.85
N VAL A 229 11.92 -5.31 -16.91
CA VAL A 229 10.50 -4.97 -17.13
C VAL A 229 9.90 -5.94 -18.12
N CYS A 230 8.75 -6.48 -17.76
CA CYS A 230 8.03 -7.45 -18.56
C CYS A 230 6.58 -7.04 -18.75
N LYS A 231 6.05 -7.28 -19.96
CA LYS A 231 4.62 -7.24 -20.25
C LYS A 231 4.09 -8.66 -20.30
N ILE A 232 2.96 -8.90 -19.66
CA ILE A 232 2.25 -10.18 -19.74
C ILE A 232 1.22 -10.09 -20.86
N LYS A 233 1.16 -11.13 -21.71
CA LYS A 233 0.31 -11.13 -22.91
C LYS A 233 -1.17 -11.20 -22.56
N SER A 234 -1.54 -12.06 -21.61
CA SER A 234 -2.91 -12.24 -21.16
C SER A 234 -2.98 -12.11 -19.65
N LEU A 235 -3.66 -11.10 -19.19
CA LEU A 235 -3.78 -10.76 -17.79
C LEU A 235 -5.23 -10.43 -17.47
N MET A 236 -5.80 -11.11 -16.47
CA MET A 236 -7.18 -10.94 -16.06
C MET A 236 -7.25 -10.66 -14.56
N ILE A 237 -8.27 -9.92 -14.13
CA ILE A 237 -8.61 -9.71 -12.74
C ILE A 237 -10.12 -9.83 -12.55
N GLY A 238 -10.57 -10.78 -11.72
CA GLY A 238 -11.99 -11.02 -11.49
C GLY A 238 -12.78 -11.34 -12.76
N GLY A 239 -12.15 -11.87 -13.82
CA GLY A 239 -12.77 -12.16 -15.10
C GLY A 239 -12.74 -11.03 -16.12
N ALA A 240 -12.26 -9.83 -15.77
CA ALA A 240 -12.04 -8.72 -16.71
C ALA A 240 -10.59 -8.63 -17.17
N PRO A 241 -10.31 -8.19 -18.42
CA PRO A 241 -8.95 -7.93 -18.88
C PRO A 241 -8.29 -6.84 -18.02
N LEU A 242 -7.09 -7.11 -17.55
CA LEU A 242 -6.26 -6.14 -16.85
C LEU A 242 -5.26 -5.51 -17.83
N THR A 243 -5.40 -4.21 -18.08
CA THR A 243 -4.59 -3.48 -19.06
C THR A 243 -3.76 -2.39 -18.39
N GLY A 244 -2.76 -1.87 -19.11
CA GLY A 244 -1.96 -0.72 -18.63
C GLY A 244 -0.93 -1.06 -17.54
N VAL A 245 -0.69 -2.35 -17.27
CA VAL A 245 0.24 -2.79 -16.22
C VAL A 245 1.46 -3.46 -16.84
N GLU A 246 2.63 -3.00 -16.45
CA GLU A 246 3.92 -3.64 -16.76
C GLU A 246 4.58 -4.06 -15.45
N PHE A 247 5.15 -5.26 -15.44
CA PHE A 247 5.72 -5.82 -14.22
C PHE A 247 7.23 -5.72 -14.20
N ILE A 248 7.75 -5.30 -13.07
CA ILE A 248 9.14 -5.52 -12.71
C ILE A 248 9.26 -6.97 -12.24
N ARG A 249 10.21 -7.69 -12.82
CA ARG A 249 10.53 -9.04 -12.36
C ARG A 249 11.20 -8.98 -11.01
N ASP A 250 10.57 -9.59 -10.01
CA ASP A 250 11.08 -9.73 -8.64
C ASP A 250 11.17 -11.22 -8.28
N GLN A 251 11.86 -11.54 -7.20
CA GLN A 251 11.95 -12.91 -6.68
C GLN A 251 10.98 -13.13 -5.50
N GLU A 252 10.57 -12.08 -4.81
CA GLU A 252 9.87 -12.17 -3.52
C GLU A 252 8.46 -11.56 -3.53
N HIS A 253 8.21 -10.53 -4.37
CA HIS A 253 7.00 -9.71 -4.25
C HIS A 253 6.05 -9.87 -5.44
N ASN A 254 4.77 -9.88 -5.12
CA ASN A 254 3.68 -9.77 -6.07
C ASN A 254 2.84 -8.55 -5.68
N LEU A 255 3.06 -7.42 -6.37
CA LEU A 255 2.45 -6.13 -6.05
C LEU A 255 1.76 -5.54 -7.28
N LEU A 256 0.58 -4.98 -7.09
CA LEU A 256 -0.07 -4.08 -8.05
C LEU A 256 0.20 -2.64 -7.58
N GLY A 257 1.10 -1.96 -8.27
CA GLY A 257 1.65 -0.66 -7.88
C GLY A 257 0.99 0.55 -8.54
N ASP A 258 1.74 1.66 -8.61
CA ASP A 258 1.29 2.96 -9.11
C ASP A 258 0.79 2.89 -10.57
N ASP A 259 1.42 2.10 -11.43
CA ASP A 259 0.97 1.90 -12.81
C ASP A 259 -0.41 1.25 -12.90
N PHE A 260 -0.70 0.25 -12.07
CA PHE A 260 -2.03 -0.31 -11.92
C PHE A 260 -3.04 0.71 -11.39
N LEU A 261 -2.71 1.41 -10.29
CA LEU A 261 -3.60 2.36 -9.64
C LEU A 261 -3.86 3.63 -10.48
N ARG A 262 -2.95 3.99 -11.39
CA ARG A 262 -3.19 5.05 -12.38
C ARG A 262 -4.07 4.60 -13.53
N ALA A 263 -3.95 3.33 -13.92
CA ALA A 263 -4.81 2.77 -14.97
C ALA A 263 -6.22 2.51 -14.45
N HIS A 264 -6.36 2.14 -13.18
CA HIS A 264 -7.62 1.67 -12.60
C HIS A 264 -7.88 2.37 -11.25
N PRO A 265 -8.77 3.38 -11.18
CA PRO A 265 -9.29 3.83 -9.90
C PRO A 265 -9.94 2.66 -9.15
N ILE A 266 -9.75 2.58 -7.85
CA ILE A 266 -10.25 1.46 -7.04
C ILE A 266 -11.12 1.94 -5.88
N ALA A 267 -12.10 1.12 -5.53
CA ALA A 267 -12.72 1.16 -4.20
C ALA A 267 -12.47 -0.18 -3.51
N VAL A 268 -12.29 -0.14 -2.20
CA VAL A 268 -12.04 -1.33 -1.37
C VAL A 268 -12.92 -1.27 -0.14
N ASP A 269 -13.64 -2.35 0.13
CA ASP A 269 -14.29 -2.63 1.40
C ASP A 269 -13.75 -3.96 1.93
N MET A 270 -12.80 -3.86 2.88
CA MET A 270 -12.18 -5.05 3.46
C MET A 270 -13.14 -5.85 4.35
N ALA A 271 -14.14 -5.22 4.94
CA ALA A 271 -15.17 -5.91 5.73
C ALA A 271 -16.07 -6.75 4.82
N ALA A 272 -16.46 -6.20 3.68
CA ALA A 272 -17.23 -6.91 2.65
C ALA A 272 -16.35 -7.84 1.80
N ARG A 273 -15.02 -7.78 1.91
CA ARG A 273 -14.05 -8.50 1.07
C ARG A 273 -14.23 -8.24 -0.42
N ARG A 274 -14.44 -6.98 -0.77
CA ARG A 274 -14.68 -6.54 -2.15
C ARG A 274 -13.75 -5.42 -2.54
N LEU A 275 -13.29 -5.50 -3.77
CA LEU A 275 -12.60 -4.44 -4.48
C LEU A 275 -13.39 -4.16 -5.76
N TRP A 276 -13.55 -2.90 -6.11
CA TRP A 276 -14.14 -2.48 -7.38
C TRP A 276 -13.10 -1.75 -8.20
N LEU A 277 -13.02 -2.12 -9.48
CA LEU A 277 -12.21 -1.44 -10.48
C LEU A 277 -13.14 -0.53 -11.29
N PHE A 278 -12.81 0.73 -11.31
CA PHE A 278 -13.53 1.71 -12.13
C PHE A 278 -12.82 1.89 -13.47
N GLU A 279 -13.61 2.06 -14.52
CA GLU A 279 -13.07 2.53 -15.79
C GLU A 279 -12.47 3.93 -15.60
N PRO A 280 -11.31 4.22 -16.22
CA PRO A 280 -10.71 5.54 -16.14
C PRO A 280 -11.68 6.56 -16.74
N GLN A 281 -12.27 7.40 -15.91
CA GLN A 281 -13.03 8.54 -16.43
C GLN A 281 -12.08 9.44 -17.21
N VAL A 282 -12.31 9.57 -18.50
CA VAL A 282 -11.62 10.56 -19.33
C VAL A 282 -11.97 11.91 -18.72
N ALA A 283 -10.98 12.61 -18.15
CA ALA A 283 -11.18 13.96 -17.67
C ALA A 283 -11.88 14.76 -18.79
N ALA A 284 -13.05 15.30 -18.51
CA ALA A 284 -13.72 16.20 -19.45
C ALA A 284 -12.68 17.25 -19.84
N LYS A 285 -12.42 17.41 -21.13
CA LYS A 285 -11.57 18.50 -21.63
C LYS A 285 -12.13 19.79 -21.01
N PRO A 286 -11.29 20.67 -20.44
CA PRO A 286 -11.76 21.97 -20.05
C PRO A 286 -12.41 22.57 -21.30
N GLU A 287 -13.67 22.97 -21.18
CA GLU A 287 -14.35 23.74 -22.24
C GLU A 287 -13.44 24.94 -22.52
N ASP A 288 -13.07 25.06 -23.78
CA ASP A 288 -12.26 26.17 -24.28
C ASP A 288 -13.02 27.48 -23.99
N GLU A 289 -12.63 28.20 -22.94
CA GLU A 289 -13.08 29.57 -22.68
C GLU A 289 -12.48 30.54 -23.73
N THR A 290 -12.67 30.22 -25.01
CA THR A 290 -12.37 31.17 -26.11
C THR A 290 -13.60 31.35 -26.96
N SER A 291 -14.61 32.02 -26.37
CA SER A 291 -15.57 32.79 -27.20
C SER A 291 -16.31 33.80 -26.32
N LYS A 292 -15.61 34.92 -26.02
CA LYS A 292 -16.27 36.23 -26.03
C LYS A 292 -15.21 37.34 -26.11
#